data_4f8c0b70e831656ed10420f8a2affce3
#
_entry.id   4f8c0b70e831656ed10420f8a2affce3
#
_cell.length_a   1.000
_cell.length_b   1.000
_cell.length_c   1.000
_cell.angle_alpha   90.00
_cell.angle_beta   90.00
_cell.angle_gamma   90.00
#
_symmetry.space_group_name_H-M   'P 1'
#
loop_
_entity.id
_entity.type
_entity.pdbx_description
1 polymer ?
#
loop_
_entity_poly.entity_id
_entity_poly.type
_entity_poly.pdbx_seq_one_letter_code
_entity_poly.pdbx_strand_id
1 'polypeptide(L)'
;MVQKIHIGTSGWSYKHWKGDFYPKGLREKDWLLFYASTFAVTEINRSFYRLPTEKAVAAWKDQVPKDFLFCPKMSRFLTHMKKLNNPEEPLERFFTVFEPMKKQIGPILIQLPEIVKFNYDRVEYFFSLLANEYRQYDFVLEIRHQTWLADDALNLMAKYKIGLVISQSGNQFPYSEMVTAKNIYLRFHGPEALYASSYTDKQLKSFAQKMKDWVKEGHEVWAFFNNDIHGYAPKDAIRLQKFCSGKL
;
A
#
# COMPACT_ATOMS: atom_id res chain seq x y z
N MET A 1 16.91 -0.22 16.71
CA MET A 1 16.88 0.35 15.34
C MET A 1 15.45 0.33 14.86
N VAL A 2 14.92 1.45 14.37
CA VAL A 2 13.56 1.50 13.77
C VAL A 2 13.56 0.60 12.54
N GLN A 3 12.56 -0.28 12.44
CA GLN A 3 12.40 -1.14 11.27
C GLN A 3 12.12 -0.26 10.05
N LYS A 4 12.96 -0.36 9.01
CA LYS A 4 12.84 0.44 7.77
C LYS A 4 12.26 -0.35 6.61
N ILE A 5 12.01 -1.64 6.77
CA ILE A 5 11.37 -2.51 5.78
C ILE A 5 10.09 -3.06 6.39
N HIS A 6 8.96 -2.67 5.80
CA HIS A 6 7.61 -3.05 6.22
C HIS A 6 7.01 -3.98 5.16
N ILE A 7 6.72 -5.22 5.54
CA ILE A 7 6.19 -6.23 4.61
C ILE A 7 4.87 -6.75 5.16
N GLY A 8 3.84 -6.75 4.33
CA GLY A 8 2.52 -7.24 4.66
C GLY A 8 1.72 -7.63 3.42
N THR A 9 0.40 -7.65 3.56
CA THR A 9 -0.53 -7.98 2.49
C THR A 9 -1.55 -6.87 2.27
N SER A 10 -2.17 -6.87 1.09
CA SER A 10 -3.25 -5.95 0.74
C SER A 10 -4.58 -6.40 1.36
N GLY A 11 -4.67 -6.27 2.68
CA GLY A 11 -5.77 -6.72 3.53
C GLY A 11 -5.43 -7.96 4.34
N TRP A 12 -6.31 -8.27 5.28
CA TRP A 12 -6.15 -9.41 6.21
C TRP A 12 -7.41 -10.28 6.32
N SER A 13 -8.57 -9.82 5.84
CA SER A 13 -9.85 -10.47 6.07
C SER A 13 -10.29 -11.29 4.84
N TYR A 14 -9.69 -12.47 4.68
CA TYR A 14 -9.95 -13.36 3.55
C TYR A 14 -10.34 -14.76 4.04
N LYS A 15 -11.55 -15.22 3.64
CA LYS A 15 -12.09 -16.53 4.07
C LYS A 15 -11.25 -17.71 3.56
N HIS A 16 -10.68 -17.61 2.38
CA HIS A 16 -9.86 -18.65 1.78
C HIS A 16 -8.49 -18.82 2.45
N TRP A 17 -8.09 -17.92 3.36
CA TRP A 17 -6.89 -18.13 4.19
C TRP A 17 -7.12 -19.09 5.35
N LYS A 18 -8.38 -19.47 5.63
CA LYS A 18 -8.73 -20.37 6.72
C LYS A 18 -8.26 -21.80 6.42
N GLY A 19 -7.42 -22.32 7.29
CA GLY A 19 -6.78 -23.62 7.12
C GLY A 19 -5.37 -23.57 6.51
N ASP A 20 -5.03 -22.44 5.88
CA ASP A 20 -3.71 -22.18 5.29
C ASP A 20 -2.88 -21.21 6.15
N PHE A 21 -3.31 -19.94 6.19
CA PHE A 21 -2.68 -18.91 7.02
C PHE A 21 -3.36 -18.80 8.38
N TYR A 22 -4.69 -18.78 8.43
CA TYR A 22 -5.45 -18.79 9.67
C TYR A 22 -5.75 -20.22 10.14
N PRO A 23 -5.59 -20.56 11.44
CA PRO A 23 -6.05 -21.82 11.98
C PRO A 23 -7.53 -22.09 11.66
N LYS A 24 -7.89 -23.34 11.36
CA LYS A 24 -9.27 -23.73 10.98
C LYS A 24 -10.35 -23.26 11.96
N GLY A 25 -10.06 -23.30 13.27
CA GLY A 25 -10.99 -22.90 14.34
C GLY A 25 -11.01 -21.41 14.68
N LEU A 26 -10.11 -20.59 14.07
CA LEU A 26 -10.02 -19.18 14.41
C LEU A 26 -11.23 -18.40 13.88
N ARG A 27 -11.89 -17.61 14.75
CA ARG A 27 -13.05 -16.79 14.41
C ARG A 27 -12.64 -15.57 13.59
N GLU A 28 -13.46 -15.14 12.66
CA GLU A 28 -13.15 -14.00 11.76
C GLU A 28 -12.80 -12.70 12.54
N LYS A 29 -13.45 -12.46 13.68
CA LYS A 29 -13.17 -11.30 14.52
C LYS A 29 -11.76 -11.28 15.12
N ASP A 30 -11.12 -12.45 15.22
CA ASP A 30 -9.80 -12.62 15.82
C ASP A 30 -8.69 -12.65 14.72
N TRP A 31 -9.05 -12.56 13.43
CA TRP A 31 -8.09 -12.64 12.31
C TRP A 31 -7.07 -11.49 12.30
N LEU A 32 -7.50 -10.26 12.60
CA LEU A 32 -6.57 -9.13 12.64
C LEU A 32 -5.53 -9.29 13.75
N LEU A 33 -5.93 -9.74 14.93
CA LEU A 33 -5.01 -10.03 16.04
C LEU A 33 -4.00 -11.12 15.66
N PHE A 34 -4.47 -12.21 15.03
CA PHE A 34 -3.60 -13.27 14.54
C PHE A 34 -2.66 -12.75 13.44
N TYR A 35 -3.17 -11.98 12.48
CA TYR A 35 -2.38 -11.35 11.42
C TYR A 35 -1.25 -10.50 12.00
N ALA A 36 -1.54 -9.70 13.01
CA ALA A 36 -0.59 -8.83 13.68
C ALA A 36 0.51 -9.59 14.46
N SER A 37 0.34 -10.90 14.73
CA SER A 37 1.41 -11.74 15.29
C SER A 37 2.48 -12.12 14.25
N THR A 38 2.18 -11.99 12.96
CA THR A 38 3.07 -12.35 11.84
C THR A 38 3.60 -11.11 11.11
N PHE A 39 2.75 -10.11 10.93
CA PHE A 39 3.05 -8.89 10.18
C PHE A 39 2.88 -7.67 11.08
N ALA A 40 3.76 -6.69 10.93
CA ALA A 40 3.68 -5.41 11.64
C ALA A 40 2.92 -4.32 10.84
N VAL A 41 2.44 -4.64 9.63
CA VAL A 41 1.77 -3.69 8.73
C VAL A 41 0.76 -4.39 7.83
N THR A 42 -0.30 -3.66 7.45
CA THR A 42 -1.25 -4.11 6.43
C THR A 42 -1.74 -2.93 5.57
N GLU A 43 -2.02 -3.19 4.29
CA GLU A 43 -2.75 -2.25 3.43
C GLU A 43 -4.26 -2.43 3.65
N ILE A 44 -5.03 -1.34 3.82
CA ILE A 44 -6.48 -1.41 3.95
C ILE A 44 -7.13 -1.20 2.59
N ASN A 45 -7.50 -2.29 1.91
CA ASN A 45 -8.20 -2.22 0.61
C ASN A 45 -9.70 -1.96 0.74
N ARG A 46 -10.32 -2.31 1.87
CA ARG A 46 -11.76 -2.13 2.05
C ARG A 46 -12.21 -0.67 1.96
N SER A 47 -11.38 0.26 2.43
CA SER A 47 -11.63 1.70 2.36
C SER A 47 -11.82 2.23 0.93
N PHE A 48 -11.24 1.55 -0.05
CA PHE A 48 -11.40 1.86 -1.47
C PHE A 48 -12.84 1.68 -1.95
N TYR A 49 -13.49 0.58 -1.59
CA TYR A 49 -14.86 0.27 -2.04
C TYR A 49 -15.93 0.98 -1.20
N ARG A 50 -15.74 0.99 0.11
CA ARG A 50 -16.61 1.63 1.08
C ARG A 50 -15.77 2.09 2.28
N LEU A 51 -15.85 3.37 2.60
CA LEU A 51 -15.22 3.87 3.82
C LEU A 51 -15.79 3.13 5.04
N PRO A 52 -14.91 2.66 5.95
CA PRO A 52 -15.34 2.09 7.21
C PRO A 52 -15.99 3.18 8.09
N THR A 53 -16.61 2.77 9.17
CA THR A 53 -17.03 3.73 10.21
C THR A 53 -15.84 4.02 11.15
N GLU A 54 -15.82 5.19 11.79
CA GLU A 54 -14.83 5.53 12.81
C GLU A 54 -14.77 4.47 13.92
N LYS A 55 -15.94 3.94 14.33
CA LYS A 55 -16.02 2.84 15.30
C LYS A 55 -15.30 1.57 14.84
N ALA A 56 -15.39 1.23 13.55
CA ALA A 56 -14.67 0.08 13.00
C ALA A 56 -13.16 0.34 12.96
N VAL A 57 -12.75 1.56 12.60
CA VAL A 57 -11.34 1.98 12.59
C VAL A 57 -10.75 1.94 14.00
N ALA A 58 -11.47 2.46 15.00
CA ALA A 58 -11.07 2.37 16.40
C ALA A 58 -10.94 0.92 16.88
N ALA A 59 -11.90 0.07 16.51
CA ALA A 59 -11.86 -1.36 16.86
C ALA A 59 -10.67 -2.10 16.23
N TRP A 60 -10.25 -1.75 15.00
CA TRP A 60 -9.04 -2.32 14.38
C TRP A 60 -7.78 -1.89 15.12
N LYS A 61 -7.67 -0.60 15.44
CA LYS A 61 -6.55 -0.05 16.20
C LYS A 61 -6.38 -0.76 17.55
N ASP A 62 -7.48 -1.02 18.25
CA ASP A 62 -7.46 -1.60 19.60
C ASP A 62 -7.17 -3.12 19.59
N GLN A 63 -7.24 -3.79 18.43
CA GLN A 63 -6.93 -5.22 18.27
C GLN A 63 -5.44 -5.51 18.00
N VAL A 64 -4.63 -4.51 17.73
CA VAL A 64 -3.24 -4.71 17.31
C VAL A 64 -2.26 -4.00 18.25
N PRO A 65 -0.97 -4.39 18.25
CA PRO A 65 0.06 -3.67 18.98
C PRO A 65 0.12 -2.18 18.58
N LYS A 66 0.59 -1.32 19.49
CA LYS A 66 0.66 0.14 19.27
C LYS A 66 1.59 0.56 18.12
N ASP A 67 2.55 -0.27 17.79
CA ASP A 67 3.53 -0.10 16.71
C ASP A 67 3.09 -0.75 15.39
N PHE A 68 1.94 -1.43 15.36
CA PHE A 68 1.35 -1.93 14.13
C PHE A 68 0.85 -0.78 13.25
N LEU A 69 1.15 -0.83 11.95
CA LEU A 69 0.84 0.24 11.01
C LEU A 69 -0.22 -0.19 9.98
N PHE A 70 -1.05 0.76 9.61
CA PHE A 70 -2.06 0.59 8.58
C PHE A 70 -1.78 1.54 7.41
N CYS A 71 -1.82 1.04 6.19
CA CYS A 71 -1.70 1.82 4.96
C CYS A 71 -3.06 1.87 4.25
N PRO A 72 -3.90 2.88 4.54
CA PRO A 72 -5.22 2.95 3.94
C PRO A 72 -5.14 3.28 2.45
N LYS A 73 -5.98 2.62 1.65
CA LYS A 73 -6.17 2.97 0.24
C LYS A 73 -7.28 4.01 0.11
N MET A 74 -6.96 5.10 -0.60
CA MET A 74 -7.89 6.19 -0.88
C MET A 74 -9.15 5.69 -1.58
N SER A 75 -10.29 6.31 -1.30
CA SER A 75 -11.60 5.87 -1.78
C SER A 75 -11.71 5.85 -3.31
N ARG A 76 -12.42 4.87 -3.85
CA ARG A 76 -12.77 4.77 -5.26
C ARG A 76 -13.53 6.01 -5.75
N PHE A 77 -14.33 6.61 -4.88
CA PHE A 77 -15.08 7.81 -5.19
C PHE A 77 -14.16 8.94 -5.66
N LEU A 78 -13.09 9.24 -4.90
CA LEU A 78 -12.14 10.26 -5.27
C LEU A 78 -11.28 9.87 -6.49
N THR A 79 -10.71 8.67 -6.47
CA THR A 79 -9.69 8.27 -7.44
C THR A 79 -10.27 7.85 -8.79
N HIS A 80 -11.39 7.12 -8.81
CA HIS A 80 -11.97 6.54 -10.02
C HIS A 80 -13.18 7.32 -10.55
N MET A 81 -14.09 7.74 -9.66
CA MET A 81 -15.30 8.43 -10.08
C MET A 81 -15.02 9.92 -10.31
N LYS A 82 -14.47 10.62 -9.32
CA LYS A 82 -14.08 12.03 -9.45
C LYS A 82 -12.78 12.25 -10.23
N LYS A 83 -11.92 11.23 -10.35
CA LYS A 83 -10.63 11.30 -11.06
C LYS A 83 -9.77 12.48 -10.57
N LEU A 84 -9.72 12.64 -9.25
CA LEU A 84 -9.05 13.72 -8.50
C LEU A 84 -9.67 15.14 -8.67
N ASN A 85 -10.85 15.29 -9.30
CA ASN A 85 -11.52 16.58 -9.34
C ASN A 85 -12.31 16.82 -8.04
N ASN A 86 -12.41 18.09 -7.62
CA ASN A 86 -13.08 18.52 -6.38
C ASN A 86 -12.77 17.58 -5.21
N PRO A 87 -11.50 17.51 -4.78
CA PRO A 87 -11.03 16.50 -3.84
C PRO A 87 -11.33 16.82 -2.37
N GLU A 88 -11.75 18.04 -2.04
CA GLU A 88 -11.84 18.58 -0.69
C GLU A 88 -12.75 17.73 0.20
N GLU A 89 -14.03 17.62 -0.15
CA GLU A 89 -15.00 16.85 0.64
C GLU A 89 -14.64 15.35 0.73
N PRO A 90 -14.24 14.67 -0.37
CA PRO A 90 -13.78 13.30 -0.26
C PRO A 90 -12.56 13.10 0.64
N LEU A 91 -11.61 14.03 0.65
CA LEU A 91 -10.45 13.99 1.53
C LEU A 91 -10.83 14.20 2.98
N GLU A 92 -11.59 15.25 3.28
CA GLU A 92 -12.09 15.54 4.63
C GLU A 92 -12.80 14.31 5.22
N ARG A 93 -13.74 13.74 4.47
CA ARG A 93 -14.46 12.54 4.88
C ARG A 93 -13.54 11.34 5.11
N PHE A 94 -12.54 11.15 4.24
CA PHE A 94 -11.56 10.06 4.41
C PHE A 94 -10.77 10.23 5.70
N PHE A 95 -10.22 11.41 5.96
CA PHE A 95 -9.39 11.66 7.13
C PHE A 95 -10.17 11.67 8.43
N THR A 96 -11.42 12.16 8.43
CA THR A 96 -12.32 12.06 9.58
C THR A 96 -12.51 10.60 10.00
N VAL A 97 -12.78 9.71 9.05
CA VAL A 97 -12.97 8.28 9.33
C VAL A 97 -11.72 7.61 9.92
N PHE A 98 -10.52 8.03 9.49
CA PHE A 98 -9.25 7.45 9.97
C PHE A 98 -8.63 8.18 11.17
N GLU A 99 -9.24 9.27 11.66
CA GLU A 99 -8.75 10.02 12.82
C GLU A 99 -8.47 9.14 14.06
N PRO A 100 -9.31 8.13 14.42
CA PRO A 100 -9.04 7.29 15.57
C PRO A 100 -7.69 6.56 15.54
N MET A 101 -7.15 6.26 14.34
CA MET A 101 -5.86 5.55 14.19
C MET A 101 -4.73 6.40 13.59
N LYS A 102 -4.85 7.73 13.58
CA LYS A 102 -3.90 8.63 12.90
C LYS A 102 -2.41 8.39 13.23
N LYS A 103 -2.11 7.94 14.45
CA LYS A 103 -0.74 7.64 14.90
C LYS A 103 -0.20 6.29 14.39
N GLN A 104 -1.06 5.45 13.81
CA GLN A 104 -0.75 4.13 13.26
C GLN A 104 -0.93 4.10 11.74
N ILE A 105 -1.05 5.26 11.09
CA ILE A 105 -1.14 5.36 9.63
C ILE A 105 0.27 5.42 9.05
N GLY A 106 0.60 4.45 8.21
CA GLY A 106 1.71 4.50 7.26
C GLY A 106 1.32 5.23 5.97
N PRO A 107 2.09 5.12 4.89
CA PRO A 107 1.78 5.79 3.62
C PRO A 107 0.39 5.46 3.10
N ILE A 108 -0.33 6.50 2.67
CA ILE A 108 -1.68 6.39 2.13
C ILE A 108 -1.60 6.12 0.62
N LEU A 109 -2.18 5.01 0.18
CA LEU A 109 -2.17 4.60 -1.22
C LEU A 109 -3.26 5.31 -2.02
N ILE A 110 -2.85 6.05 -3.04
CA ILE A 110 -3.71 6.63 -4.07
C ILE A 110 -3.53 5.82 -5.34
N GLN A 111 -4.50 4.98 -5.72
CA GLN A 111 -4.42 4.22 -6.97
C GLN A 111 -5.40 4.78 -8.00
N LEU A 112 -4.89 5.10 -9.18
CA LEU A 112 -5.68 5.64 -10.30
C LEU A 112 -6.09 4.54 -11.28
N PRO A 113 -7.24 4.68 -11.97
CA PRO A 113 -7.62 3.78 -13.05
C PRO A 113 -6.88 4.12 -14.35
N GLU A 114 -6.82 3.19 -15.28
CA GLU A 114 -6.13 3.32 -16.58
C GLU A 114 -6.60 4.51 -17.42
N ILE A 115 -7.86 4.89 -17.31
CA ILE A 115 -8.44 6.02 -18.04
C ILE A 115 -7.91 7.40 -17.58
N VAL A 116 -7.28 7.47 -16.41
CA VAL A 116 -6.79 8.74 -15.84
C VAL A 116 -5.38 9.02 -16.36
N LYS A 117 -5.29 9.82 -17.42
CA LYS A 117 -4.07 10.39 -17.93
C LYS A 117 -3.55 11.49 -17.02
N PHE A 118 -2.24 11.70 -17.03
CA PHE A 118 -1.63 12.85 -16.36
C PHE A 118 -2.17 14.16 -16.93
N ASN A 119 -2.51 15.08 -16.06
CA ASN A 119 -2.91 16.45 -16.37
C ASN A 119 -2.30 17.35 -15.29
N TYR A 120 -1.39 18.22 -15.69
CA TYR A 120 -0.55 18.98 -14.77
C TYR A 120 -1.37 19.79 -13.77
N ASP A 121 -2.29 20.64 -14.23
CA ASP A 121 -3.02 21.59 -13.36
C ASP A 121 -3.88 20.86 -12.31
N ARG A 122 -4.61 19.83 -12.74
CA ARG A 122 -5.42 19.02 -11.84
C ARG A 122 -4.58 18.29 -10.79
N VAL A 123 -3.45 17.73 -11.20
CA VAL A 123 -2.59 16.95 -10.31
C VAL A 123 -1.81 17.87 -9.37
N GLU A 124 -1.34 19.01 -9.87
CA GLU A 124 -0.67 20.02 -9.04
C GLU A 124 -1.62 20.57 -7.97
N TYR A 125 -2.85 20.89 -8.35
CA TYR A 125 -3.87 21.31 -7.38
C TYR A 125 -4.11 20.25 -6.30
N PHE A 126 -4.30 18.99 -6.72
CA PHE A 126 -4.52 17.88 -5.77
C PHE A 126 -3.33 17.67 -4.85
N PHE A 127 -2.09 17.65 -5.37
CA PHE A 127 -0.89 17.46 -4.55
C PHE A 127 -0.63 18.65 -3.63
N SER A 128 -0.89 19.88 -4.06
CA SER A 128 -0.77 21.07 -3.22
C SER A 128 -1.74 21.02 -2.04
N LEU A 129 -2.98 20.58 -2.28
CA LEU A 129 -3.97 20.40 -1.22
C LEU A 129 -3.50 19.34 -0.18
N LEU A 130 -2.95 18.21 -0.64
CA LEU A 130 -2.39 17.20 0.26
C LEU A 130 -1.23 17.76 1.09
N ALA A 131 -0.32 18.51 0.46
CA ALA A 131 0.84 19.09 1.12
C ALA A 131 0.50 20.20 2.13
N ASN A 132 -0.59 20.95 1.90
CA ASN A 132 -1.01 22.04 2.77
C ASN A 132 -1.87 21.53 3.94
N GLU A 133 -2.93 20.78 3.65
CA GLU A 133 -3.94 20.40 4.63
C GLU A 133 -3.67 19.08 5.32
N TYR A 134 -2.91 18.18 4.68
CA TYR A 134 -2.67 16.80 5.16
C TYR A 134 -1.17 16.46 5.28
N ARG A 135 -0.34 17.47 5.49
CA ARG A 135 1.14 17.36 5.56
C ARG A 135 1.69 16.39 6.61
N GLN A 136 0.85 15.97 7.56
CA GLN A 136 1.21 14.99 8.59
C GLN A 136 1.20 13.54 8.09
N TYR A 137 0.72 13.31 6.87
CA TYR A 137 0.66 11.98 6.24
C TYR A 137 1.58 11.90 5.04
N ASP A 138 2.11 10.73 4.80
CA ASP A 138 2.84 10.40 3.58
C ASP A 138 1.88 9.79 2.53
N PHE A 139 2.10 10.11 1.26
CA PHE A 139 1.26 9.64 0.17
C PHE A 139 2.07 8.92 -0.88
N VAL A 140 1.47 7.87 -1.45
CA VAL A 140 2.04 7.11 -2.56
C VAL A 140 1.01 6.95 -3.67
N LEU A 141 1.46 7.09 -4.93
CA LEU A 141 0.59 7.08 -6.10
C LEU A 141 0.88 5.85 -6.96
N GLU A 142 -0.12 5.00 -7.13
CA GLU A 142 -0.09 3.89 -8.07
C GLU A 142 -0.76 4.29 -9.38
N ILE A 143 0.04 4.38 -10.42
CA ILE A 143 -0.37 4.78 -11.76
C ILE A 143 -0.79 3.56 -12.59
N ARG A 144 -1.67 3.78 -13.58
CA ARG A 144 -2.12 2.75 -14.53
C ARG A 144 -2.02 3.20 -15.99
N HIS A 145 -1.60 4.44 -16.25
CA HIS A 145 -1.43 4.99 -17.60
C HIS A 145 -0.01 5.52 -17.79
N GLN A 146 0.60 5.28 -18.97
CA GLN A 146 2.00 5.61 -19.27
C GLN A 146 2.33 7.11 -19.21
N THR A 147 1.35 8.00 -19.40
CA THR A 147 1.58 9.45 -19.30
C THR A 147 2.09 9.92 -17.95
N TRP A 148 1.94 9.10 -16.91
CA TRP A 148 2.44 9.39 -15.57
C TRP A 148 3.94 9.10 -15.38
N LEU A 149 4.58 8.50 -16.37
CA LEU A 149 6.05 8.28 -16.39
C LEU A 149 6.79 9.38 -17.15
N ALA A 150 6.09 10.41 -17.64
CA ALA A 150 6.74 11.60 -18.21
C ALA A 150 7.44 12.42 -17.12
N ASP A 151 8.52 13.11 -17.50
CA ASP A 151 9.35 13.90 -16.60
C ASP A 151 8.53 14.92 -15.78
N ASP A 152 7.58 15.60 -16.40
CA ASP A 152 6.70 16.56 -15.70
C ASP A 152 5.91 15.90 -14.57
N ALA A 153 5.40 14.69 -14.78
CA ALA A 153 4.66 13.98 -13.76
C ALA A 153 5.57 13.51 -12.61
N LEU A 154 6.74 12.97 -12.96
CA LEU A 154 7.73 12.50 -11.97
C LEU A 154 8.31 13.67 -11.16
N ASN A 155 8.63 14.78 -11.81
CA ASN A 155 9.09 16.00 -11.15
C ASN A 155 8.02 16.60 -10.24
N LEU A 156 6.76 16.55 -10.64
CA LEU A 156 5.65 17.02 -9.82
C LEU A 156 5.45 16.13 -8.58
N MET A 157 5.54 14.80 -8.73
CA MET A 157 5.53 13.88 -7.59
C MET A 157 6.68 14.16 -6.63
N ALA A 158 7.90 14.35 -7.15
CA ALA A 158 9.08 14.66 -6.33
C ALA A 158 8.95 16.00 -5.60
N LYS A 159 8.46 17.06 -6.29
CA LYS A 159 8.18 18.39 -5.71
C LYS A 159 7.29 18.29 -4.48
N TYR A 160 6.24 17.48 -4.55
CA TYR A 160 5.25 17.32 -3.47
C TYR A 160 5.52 16.10 -2.57
N LYS A 161 6.66 15.41 -2.74
CA LYS A 161 7.05 14.22 -1.96
C LYS A 161 6.02 13.09 -2.03
N ILE A 162 5.36 12.93 -3.17
CA ILE A 162 4.46 11.82 -3.44
C ILE A 162 5.28 10.65 -3.98
N GLY A 163 5.26 9.50 -3.29
CA GLY A 163 6.00 8.32 -3.71
C GLY A 163 5.38 7.64 -4.92
N LEU A 164 6.15 7.38 -5.97
CA LEU A 164 5.70 6.53 -7.07
C LEU A 164 5.66 5.07 -6.60
N VAL A 165 4.52 4.40 -6.77
CA VAL A 165 4.38 2.97 -6.43
C VAL A 165 5.04 2.12 -7.51
N ILE A 166 5.92 1.21 -7.07
CA ILE A 166 6.51 0.17 -7.91
C ILE A 166 5.49 -0.97 -8.00
N SER A 167 4.74 -1.01 -9.10
CA SER A 167 3.64 -1.98 -9.30
C SER A 167 4.15 -3.19 -10.08
N GLN A 168 4.46 -4.28 -9.38
CA GLN A 168 4.90 -5.52 -10.00
C GLN A 168 3.68 -6.36 -10.43
N SER A 169 3.43 -6.48 -11.74
CA SER A 169 2.19 -7.01 -12.31
C SER A 169 2.37 -7.83 -13.59
N GLY A 170 3.56 -8.38 -13.84
CA GLY A 170 3.81 -9.14 -15.06
C GLY A 170 3.52 -8.37 -16.36
N ASN A 171 3.90 -7.10 -16.42
CA ASN A 171 3.70 -6.17 -17.55
C ASN A 171 2.23 -5.72 -17.80
N GLN A 172 1.30 -5.97 -16.87
CA GLN A 172 -0.07 -5.50 -17.01
C GLN A 172 -0.22 -3.99 -16.74
N PHE A 173 0.65 -3.42 -15.91
CA PHE A 173 0.62 -2.02 -15.51
C PHE A 173 1.97 -1.35 -15.79
N PRO A 174 2.02 -0.01 -15.92
CA PRO A 174 3.28 0.72 -16.04
C PRO A 174 4.21 0.38 -14.87
N TYR A 175 5.45 0.05 -15.19
CA TYR A 175 6.47 -0.29 -14.21
C TYR A 175 7.60 0.73 -14.25
N SER A 176 7.98 1.23 -13.09
CA SER A 176 9.16 2.10 -12.92
C SER A 176 9.68 1.97 -11.50
N GLU A 177 11.01 2.00 -11.35
CA GLU A 177 11.71 2.02 -10.05
C GLU A 177 12.20 3.43 -9.71
N MET A 178 11.68 4.46 -10.36
CA MET A 178 12.01 5.86 -10.05
C MET A 178 11.55 6.21 -8.62
N VAL A 179 12.48 6.74 -7.84
CA VAL A 179 12.22 7.15 -6.45
C VAL A 179 11.86 8.63 -6.43
N THR A 180 10.63 8.95 -6.11
CA THR A 180 10.11 10.33 -6.07
C THR A 180 9.91 10.86 -4.65
N ALA A 181 10.03 10.00 -3.62
CA ALA A 181 9.87 10.37 -2.22
C ALA A 181 10.72 9.49 -1.30
N LYS A 182 10.70 9.81 0.02
CA LYS A 182 11.39 9.02 1.04
C LYS A 182 10.83 7.59 1.15
N ASN A 183 9.52 7.44 1.06
CA ASN A 183 8.85 6.14 1.15
C ASN A 183 8.80 5.47 -0.22
N ILE A 184 9.46 4.32 -0.33
CA ILE A 184 9.38 3.44 -1.50
C ILE A 184 8.28 2.41 -1.24
N TYR A 185 7.30 2.34 -2.12
CA TYR A 185 6.12 1.50 -1.94
C TYR A 185 5.99 0.50 -3.08
N LEU A 186 6.02 -0.79 -2.75
CA LEU A 186 5.92 -1.89 -3.70
C LEU A 186 4.57 -2.60 -3.55
N ARG A 187 3.94 -2.89 -4.67
CA ARG A 187 2.75 -3.75 -4.72
C ARG A 187 3.00 -4.95 -5.63
N PHE A 188 2.90 -6.13 -5.04
CA PHE A 188 3.14 -7.41 -5.67
C PHE A 188 1.82 -8.03 -6.13
N HIS A 189 1.46 -7.81 -7.40
CA HIS A 189 0.20 -8.26 -7.99
C HIS A 189 0.30 -9.66 -8.64
N GLY A 190 1.46 -10.28 -8.65
CA GLY A 190 1.74 -11.55 -9.31
C GLY A 190 2.68 -11.38 -10.51
N PRO A 191 3.69 -12.27 -10.65
CA PRO A 191 4.71 -12.13 -11.67
C PRO A 191 4.25 -12.53 -13.09
N GLU A 192 3.27 -13.41 -13.21
CA GLU A 192 2.78 -13.96 -14.48
C GLU A 192 1.27 -13.71 -14.65
N ALA A 193 0.45 -14.30 -13.80
CA ALA A 193 -1.00 -14.08 -13.78
C ALA A 193 -1.36 -13.06 -12.70
N LEU A 194 -2.02 -11.99 -13.13
CA LEU A 194 -2.43 -10.89 -12.24
C LEU A 194 -3.29 -11.41 -11.09
N TYR A 195 -2.87 -11.13 -9.87
CA TYR A 195 -3.45 -11.56 -8.59
C TYR A 195 -3.46 -13.08 -8.33
N ALA A 196 -2.99 -13.91 -9.27
CA ALA A 196 -3.17 -15.36 -9.23
C ALA A 196 -1.86 -16.18 -9.30
N SER A 197 -0.69 -15.56 -9.40
CA SER A 197 0.60 -16.26 -9.44
C SER A 197 1.47 -15.97 -8.21
N SER A 198 2.22 -16.99 -7.77
CA SER A 198 3.20 -16.89 -6.68
C SER A 198 4.57 -16.50 -7.22
N TYR A 199 5.35 -15.79 -6.42
CA TYR A 199 6.72 -15.41 -6.73
C TYR A 199 7.69 -16.56 -6.47
N THR A 200 8.68 -16.72 -7.33
CA THR A 200 9.81 -17.65 -7.09
C THR A 200 10.75 -17.08 -6.03
N ASP A 201 11.53 -17.95 -5.38
CA ASP A 201 12.58 -17.54 -4.43
C ASP A 201 13.60 -16.61 -5.07
N LYS A 202 13.96 -16.85 -6.34
CA LYS A 202 14.88 -16.00 -7.09
C LYS A 202 14.34 -14.58 -7.23
N GLN A 203 13.07 -14.42 -7.57
CA GLN A 203 12.40 -13.10 -7.67
C GLN A 203 12.35 -12.41 -6.31
N LEU A 204 11.91 -13.11 -5.24
CA LEU A 204 11.83 -12.54 -3.90
C LEU A 204 13.21 -12.16 -3.34
N LYS A 205 14.25 -12.97 -3.57
CA LYS A 205 15.63 -12.63 -3.18
C LYS A 205 16.15 -11.37 -3.89
N SER A 206 15.82 -11.22 -5.19
CA SER A 206 16.18 -10.02 -5.95
C SER A 206 15.52 -8.78 -5.36
N PHE A 207 14.22 -8.83 -5.05
CA PHE A 207 13.53 -7.71 -4.38
C PHE A 207 14.07 -7.45 -2.97
N ALA A 208 14.35 -8.50 -2.20
CA ALA A 208 14.94 -8.35 -0.86
C ALA A 208 16.29 -7.60 -0.91
N GLN A 209 17.11 -7.87 -1.92
CA GLN A 209 18.38 -7.16 -2.10
C GLN A 209 18.14 -5.68 -2.44
N LYS A 210 17.27 -5.37 -3.40
CA LYS A 210 16.89 -3.99 -3.75
C LYS A 210 16.35 -3.23 -2.53
N MET A 211 15.45 -3.84 -1.75
CA MET A 211 14.89 -3.23 -0.55
C MET A 211 15.96 -2.89 0.49
N LYS A 212 16.95 -3.76 0.66
CA LYS A 212 18.10 -3.50 1.55
C LYS A 212 18.96 -2.36 1.03
N ASP A 213 19.16 -2.25 -0.27
CA ASP A 213 19.97 -1.19 -0.87
C ASP A 213 19.27 0.17 -0.74
N TRP A 214 17.97 0.27 -1.02
CA TRP A 214 17.18 1.49 -0.75
C TRP A 214 17.21 1.90 0.73
N VAL A 215 17.19 0.95 1.66
CA VAL A 215 17.33 1.29 3.09
C VAL A 215 18.71 1.87 3.41
N LYS A 216 19.79 1.37 2.78
CA LYS A 216 21.15 1.95 2.93
C LYS A 216 21.21 3.36 2.34
N GLU A 217 20.46 3.65 1.28
CA GLU A 217 20.33 4.97 0.68
C GLU A 217 19.48 5.95 1.52
N GLY A 218 18.89 5.47 2.63
CA GLY A 218 18.13 6.30 3.57
C GLY A 218 16.61 6.25 3.42
N HIS A 219 16.10 5.43 2.51
CA HIS A 219 14.67 5.26 2.28
C HIS A 219 14.01 4.36 3.33
N GLU A 220 12.69 4.42 3.38
CA GLU A 220 11.82 3.51 4.11
C GLU A 220 10.98 2.73 3.10
N VAL A 221 10.96 1.40 3.22
CA VAL A 221 10.41 0.52 2.18
C VAL A 221 9.16 -0.19 2.69
N TRP A 222 8.10 -0.11 1.90
CA TRP A 222 6.79 -0.68 2.18
C TRP A 222 6.42 -1.65 1.06
N ALA A 223 6.10 -2.89 1.39
CA ALA A 223 5.87 -3.94 0.41
C ALA A 223 4.60 -4.73 0.72
N PHE A 224 3.64 -4.72 -0.19
CA PHE A 224 2.34 -5.36 0.01
C PHE A 224 2.03 -6.37 -1.09
N PHE A 225 1.74 -7.58 -0.66
CA PHE A 225 1.34 -8.66 -1.54
C PHE A 225 -0.17 -8.62 -1.78
N ASN A 226 -0.56 -8.58 -3.07
CA ASN A 226 -1.93 -8.56 -3.56
C ASN A 226 -2.21 -9.73 -4.53
N ASN A 227 -1.32 -10.72 -4.60
CA ASN A 227 -1.45 -11.93 -5.41
C ASN A 227 -2.25 -13.00 -4.66
N ASP A 228 -3.52 -12.72 -4.36
CA ASP A 228 -4.25 -13.42 -3.32
C ASP A 228 -5.37 -14.36 -3.79
N ILE A 229 -5.64 -14.48 -5.08
CA ILE A 229 -6.74 -15.36 -5.58
C ILE A 229 -6.59 -16.81 -5.05
N HIS A 230 -5.36 -17.31 -4.94
CA HIS A 230 -5.06 -18.65 -4.45
C HIS A 230 -4.38 -18.65 -3.06
N GLY A 231 -4.49 -17.57 -2.29
CA GLY A 231 -3.88 -17.45 -0.97
C GLY A 231 -2.34 -17.41 -0.96
N TYR A 232 -1.73 -16.94 -2.05
CA TYR A 232 -0.27 -16.82 -2.13
C TYR A 232 0.27 -15.63 -1.33
N ALA A 233 -0.51 -14.56 -1.19
CA ALA A 233 -0.05 -13.30 -0.59
C ALA A 233 0.63 -13.47 0.79
N PRO A 234 0.04 -14.11 1.81
CA PRO A 234 0.70 -14.26 3.11
C PRO A 234 1.94 -15.15 3.03
N LYS A 235 1.92 -16.18 2.18
CA LYS A 235 3.06 -17.11 2.02
C LYS A 235 4.26 -16.39 1.40
N ASP A 236 4.04 -15.64 0.33
CA ASP A 236 5.09 -14.87 -0.35
C ASP A 236 5.62 -13.73 0.53
N ALA A 237 4.74 -13.05 1.27
CA ALA A 237 5.13 -12.01 2.23
C ALA A 237 6.06 -12.58 3.33
N ILE A 238 5.73 -13.72 3.92
CA ILE A 238 6.58 -14.39 4.92
C ILE A 238 7.94 -14.79 4.33
N ARG A 239 7.96 -15.29 3.09
CA ARG A 239 9.22 -15.66 2.40
C ARG A 239 10.09 -14.41 2.18
N LEU A 240 9.48 -13.30 1.72
CA LEU A 240 10.21 -12.04 1.52
C LEU A 240 10.77 -11.51 2.85
N GLN A 241 10.00 -11.56 3.96
CA GLN A 241 10.49 -11.18 5.29
C GLN A 241 11.75 -11.99 5.70
N LYS A 242 11.75 -13.31 5.46
CA LYS A 242 12.91 -14.16 5.74
C LYS A 242 14.14 -13.73 4.94
N PHE A 243 13.98 -13.45 3.64
CA PHE A 243 15.10 -13.00 2.80
C PHE A 243 15.60 -11.59 3.18
N CYS A 244 14.73 -10.71 3.67
CA CYS A 244 15.13 -9.40 4.17
C CYS A 244 15.88 -9.49 5.51
N SER A 245 15.44 -10.35 6.43
CA SER A 245 16.03 -10.48 7.78
C SER A 245 17.34 -11.28 7.80
N GLY A 246 17.69 -11.99 6.72
CA GLY A 246 18.84 -12.90 6.68
C GLY A 246 18.68 -14.15 7.56
N LYS A 247 17.50 -14.40 8.10
CA LYS A 247 17.18 -15.63 8.84
C LYS A 247 16.71 -16.67 7.82
N LEU A 248 17.59 -17.59 7.48
CA LEU A 248 17.26 -18.82 6.74
C LEU A 248 16.54 -19.82 7.64
#